data_d0ab809ed1f71e9ef5b6ee2d01303e85
#
_entry.id   d0ab809ed1f71e9ef5b6ee2d01303e85
#
_cell.length_a   1.000
_cell.length_b   1.000
_cell.length_c   1.000
_cell.angle_alpha   90.00
_cell.angle_beta   90.00
_cell.angle_gamma   90.00
#
_symmetry.space_group_name_H-M   'P 1'
#
loop_
_entity.id
_entity.type
_entity.pdbx_description
1 polymer ?
#
loop_
_entity_poly.entity_id
_entity_poly.type
_entity_poly.pdbx_seq_one_letter_code
_entity_poly.pdbx_strand_id
1 'polypeptide(L)'
;MKTVNFIFGIHNHQPVGNFDFVMESAYRQSYLPFIEIVEEFSSIHITFHFSGCLLEWIEAHHPDYLDRIAALVKRGNVEIISGGFFEPVLAMIPDADKVGQIKMMNDYIQQRFNYTAKGLWLTERVWEPHLAKPIAEAGIKYITVDDYHFLSNGKQESELTGHFLTEEQGKTLGIFPISQRLRYTIPFQDPQATIDHLAKFATDDGENVIVMADDGEKFGVWPGTHEQVFTKGWLRNFFAALLKNSEWLKTLTFAEWYENHPPKGRIYLPTASYFEMSEWALPWEAGEKFADLVHEFESKKRIEEVRPFIKGGTWRNFLYKYDESNWMQKKMLHLSERFADIDPTSLTKSQQAELEQVRLHLWRSTCNCAYWHGIFGGLYLPHLRQAIYTELLICERLLDKITGAKGFRAEVFDFDTDGENEIIIKYGNLHTAIAPHRGGMITELSLVNKAFNLLNNIQRYHESYHRKVALADKVENSNASGSIHDLVLSKEKGLDKYLKYDK
;
A
#
# COMPACT_ATOMS: atom_id res chain seq x y z
N MET A 1 34.24 -3.43 -19.49
CA MET A 1 33.01 -4.28 -19.59
C MET A 1 31.85 -3.43 -19.11
N LYS A 2 30.79 -3.33 -19.86
CA LYS A 2 29.60 -2.59 -19.43
C LYS A 2 28.94 -3.26 -18.23
N THR A 3 28.52 -2.47 -17.25
CA THR A 3 27.90 -2.97 -16.02
C THR A 3 26.59 -2.24 -15.71
N VAL A 4 25.72 -2.88 -14.94
CA VAL A 4 24.48 -2.30 -14.43
C VAL A 4 24.21 -2.81 -13.01
N ASN A 5 23.52 -2.00 -12.22
CA ASN A 5 23.12 -2.37 -10.88
C ASN A 5 21.63 -2.69 -10.86
N PHE A 6 21.21 -3.56 -9.97
CA PHE A 6 19.84 -3.99 -9.80
C PHE A 6 19.46 -3.95 -8.32
N ILE A 7 18.36 -3.28 -8.01
CA ILE A 7 17.77 -3.27 -6.67
C ILE A 7 16.51 -4.13 -6.71
N PHE A 8 16.44 -5.09 -5.79
CA PHE A 8 15.32 -6.01 -5.65
C PHE A 8 14.66 -5.79 -4.28
N GLY A 9 13.47 -5.18 -4.29
CA GLY A 9 12.70 -4.85 -3.09
C GLY A 9 11.42 -5.69 -2.98
N ILE A 10 11.09 -6.10 -1.74
CA ILE A 10 9.92 -6.90 -1.42
C ILE A 10 9.13 -6.23 -0.31
N HIS A 11 7.85 -5.96 -0.57
CA HIS A 11 6.88 -5.42 0.37
C HIS A 11 5.96 -6.52 0.87
N ASN A 12 5.93 -6.76 2.18
CA ASN A 12 5.06 -7.76 2.82
C ASN A 12 4.01 -7.05 3.66
N HIS A 13 2.75 -7.34 3.38
CA HIS A 13 1.64 -6.69 4.06
C HIS A 13 0.47 -7.64 4.31
N GLN A 14 -0.10 -7.54 5.52
CA GLN A 14 -1.40 -8.10 5.85
C GLN A 14 -2.21 -7.04 6.60
N PRO A 15 -3.51 -6.84 6.27
CA PRO A 15 -4.28 -5.75 6.84
C PRO A 15 -4.71 -5.99 8.29
N VAL A 16 -4.94 -4.90 9.00
CA VAL A 16 -5.63 -4.93 10.30
C VAL A 16 -7.00 -5.60 10.14
N GLY A 17 -7.30 -6.58 10.99
CA GLY A 17 -8.55 -7.33 10.96
C GLY A 17 -8.59 -8.50 9.99
N ASN A 18 -7.46 -8.85 9.38
CA ASN A 18 -7.36 -10.10 8.63
C ASN A 18 -7.44 -11.30 9.57
N PHE A 19 -7.82 -12.45 9.03
CA PHE A 19 -7.96 -13.68 9.81
C PHE A 19 -6.59 -14.34 10.04
N ASP A 20 -6.36 -14.88 11.25
CA ASP A 20 -5.09 -15.55 11.59
C ASP A 20 -4.74 -16.69 10.63
N PHE A 21 -5.73 -17.47 10.16
CA PHE A 21 -5.48 -18.55 9.22
C PHE A 21 -5.04 -18.05 7.84
N VAL A 22 -5.43 -16.82 7.44
CA VAL A 22 -4.97 -16.19 6.18
C VAL A 22 -3.53 -15.72 6.35
N MET A 23 -3.20 -15.08 7.46
CA MET A 23 -1.84 -14.66 7.79
C MET A 23 -0.89 -15.86 7.89
N GLU A 24 -1.31 -16.94 8.57
CA GLU A 24 -0.55 -18.19 8.68
C GLU A 24 -0.34 -18.84 7.30
N SER A 25 -1.37 -18.82 6.45
CA SER A 25 -1.27 -19.32 5.09
C SER A 25 -0.27 -18.51 4.25
N ALA A 26 -0.30 -17.17 4.35
CA ALA A 26 0.65 -16.29 3.65
C ALA A 26 2.08 -16.52 4.15
N TYR A 27 2.25 -16.64 5.48
CA TYR A 27 3.53 -16.97 6.09
C TYR A 27 4.14 -18.25 5.52
N ARG A 28 3.36 -19.34 5.52
CA ARG A 28 3.85 -20.66 5.04
C ARG A 28 4.03 -20.73 3.53
N GLN A 29 3.18 -20.03 2.77
CA GLN A 29 3.21 -20.12 1.31
C GLN A 29 4.17 -19.12 0.67
N SER A 30 4.51 -18.03 1.35
CA SER A 30 5.33 -16.97 0.76
C SER A 30 6.50 -16.57 1.66
N TYR A 31 6.25 -16.01 2.85
CA TYR A 31 7.30 -15.33 3.62
C TYR A 31 8.40 -16.28 4.07
N LEU A 32 8.04 -17.43 4.68
CA LEU A 32 9.01 -18.39 5.17
C LEU A 32 9.87 -18.99 4.05
N PRO A 33 9.29 -19.59 2.98
CA PRO A 33 10.11 -20.17 1.92
C PRO A 33 10.92 -19.14 1.14
N PHE A 34 10.48 -17.87 1.12
CA PHE A 34 11.24 -16.79 0.50
C PHE A 34 12.56 -16.53 1.25
N ILE A 35 12.53 -16.33 2.58
CA ILE A 35 13.76 -16.09 3.34
C ILE A 35 14.67 -17.31 3.38
N GLU A 36 14.14 -18.52 3.35
CA GLU A 36 14.94 -19.75 3.26
C GLU A 36 15.83 -19.73 2.01
N ILE A 37 15.30 -19.28 0.89
CA ILE A 37 16.09 -19.12 -0.33
C ILE A 37 17.07 -17.93 -0.21
N VAL A 38 16.68 -16.81 0.39
CA VAL A 38 17.59 -15.67 0.61
C VAL A 38 18.80 -16.06 1.46
N GLU A 39 18.62 -16.93 2.44
CA GLU A 39 19.71 -17.46 3.27
C GLU A 39 20.73 -18.27 2.47
N GLU A 40 20.28 -19.01 1.47
CA GLU A 40 21.15 -19.79 0.57
C GLU A 40 22.03 -18.89 -0.33
N PHE A 41 21.58 -17.66 -0.64
CA PHE A 41 22.20 -16.77 -1.61
C PHE A 41 22.81 -15.51 -0.96
N SER A 42 23.87 -15.71 -0.18
CA SER A 42 24.51 -14.64 0.63
C SER A 42 25.06 -13.45 -0.16
N SER A 43 25.32 -13.60 -1.45
CA SER A 43 25.83 -12.54 -2.32
C SER A 43 24.74 -11.75 -3.05
N ILE A 44 23.48 -12.10 -2.85
CA ILE A 44 22.35 -11.34 -3.39
C ILE A 44 21.91 -10.31 -2.35
N HIS A 45 21.85 -9.04 -2.78
CA HIS A 45 21.39 -7.94 -1.94
C HIS A 45 19.88 -7.72 -2.18
N ILE A 46 19.12 -7.61 -1.09
CA ILE A 46 17.66 -7.49 -1.10
C ILE A 46 17.22 -6.44 -0.11
N THR A 47 16.16 -5.71 -0.44
CA THR A 47 15.48 -4.80 0.48
C THR A 47 14.11 -5.36 0.85
N PHE A 48 13.79 -5.40 2.14
CA PHE A 48 12.45 -5.76 2.63
C PHE A 48 11.73 -4.56 3.25
N HIS A 49 10.43 -4.54 3.06
CA HIS A 49 9.48 -3.80 3.86
C HIS A 49 8.45 -4.77 4.46
N PHE A 50 8.07 -4.55 5.71
CA PHE A 50 6.97 -5.24 6.38
C PHE A 50 6.05 -4.21 7.00
N SER A 51 4.74 -4.33 6.80
CA SER A 51 3.79 -3.51 7.55
C SER A 51 3.80 -3.87 9.04
N GLY A 52 3.60 -2.89 9.92
CA GLY A 52 3.65 -3.12 11.36
C GLY A 52 2.59 -4.09 11.86
N CYS A 53 1.39 -4.10 11.26
CA CYS A 53 0.37 -5.10 11.58
C CYS A 53 0.82 -6.54 11.28
N LEU A 54 1.56 -6.75 10.19
CA LEU A 54 2.17 -8.04 9.90
C LEU A 54 3.30 -8.36 10.88
N LEU A 55 4.14 -7.38 11.21
CA LEU A 55 5.22 -7.54 12.19
C LEU A 55 4.69 -7.90 13.59
N GLU A 56 3.62 -7.25 14.06
CA GLU A 56 2.97 -7.60 15.33
C GLU A 56 2.48 -9.06 15.33
N TRP A 57 1.89 -9.51 14.23
CA TRP A 57 1.42 -10.88 14.10
C TRP A 57 2.57 -11.90 14.06
N ILE A 58 3.63 -11.60 13.27
CA ILE A 58 4.81 -12.48 13.20
C ILE A 58 5.51 -12.56 14.56
N GLU A 59 5.68 -11.44 15.26
CA GLU A 59 6.29 -11.43 16.60
C GLU A 59 5.52 -12.32 17.58
N ALA A 60 4.19 -12.36 17.48
CA ALA A 60 3.34 -13.16 18.36
C ALA A 60 3.35 -14.66 18.01
N HIS A 61 3.51 -15.05 16.75
CA HIS A 61 3.32 -16.42 16.28
C HIS A 61 4.61 -17.09 15.77
N HIS A 62 5.54 -16.33 15.18
CA HIS A 62 6.76 -16.81 14.55
C HIS A 62 7.96 -15.89 14.82
N PRO A 63 8.30 -15.60 16.09
CA PRO A 63 9.38 -14.66 16.42
C PRO A 63 10.75 -15.08 15.88
N ASP A 64 10.98 -16.39 15.70
CA ASP A 64 12.18 -16.95 15.09
C ASP A 64 12.38 -16.49 13.63
N TYR A 65 11.30 -16.24 12.91
CA TYR A 65 11.38 -15.65 11.57
C TYR A 65 12.05 -14.27 11.58
N LEU A 66 11.69 -13.42 12.55
CA LEU A 66 12.29 -12.09 12.69
C LEU A 66 13.75 -12.17 13.17
N ASP A 67 14.11 -13.21 13.95
CA ASP A 67 15.51 -13.48 14.32
C ASP A 67 16.34 -13.83 13.07
N ARG A 68 15.78 -14.61 12.14
CA ARG A 68 16.41 -14.93 10.86
C ARG A 68 16.61 -13.66 10.02
N ILE A 69 15.59 -12.79 9.92
CA ILE A 69 15.72 -11.50 9.24
C ILE A 69 16.82 -10.65 9.90
N ALA A 70 16.87 -10.57 11.23
CA ALA A 70 17.90 -9.83 11.95
C ALA A 70 19.32 -10.36 11.64
N ALA A 71 19.46 -11.67 11.50
CA ALA A 71 20.73 -12.28 11.10
C ALA A 71 21.12 -11.91 9.65
N LEU A 72 20.16 -11.85 8.74
CA LEU A 72 20.36 -11.42 7.36
C LEU A 72 20.77 -9.93 7.29
N VAL A 73 20.11 -9.06 8.05
CA VAL A 73 20.46 -7.64 8.16
C VAL A 73 21.88 -7.49 8.72
N LYS A 74 22.21 -8.21 9.77
CA LYS A 74 23.57 -8.22 10.37
C LYS A 74 24.64 -8.72 9.38
N ARG A 75 24.30 -9.64 8.49
CA ARG A 75 25.20 -10.12 7.42
C ARG A 75 25.53 -9.03 6.41
N GLY A 76 24.69 -8.00 6.26
CA GLY A 76 24.91 -6.81 5.45
C GLY A 76 24.34 -6.85 4.04
N ASN A 77 23.68 -7.95 3.64
CA ASN A 77 23.06 -8.06 2.31
C ASN A 77 21.53 -7.84 2.31
N VAL A 78 20.96 -7.54 3.46
CA VAL A 78 19.54 -7.22 3.60
C VAL A 78 19.36 -5.86 4.23
N GLU A 79 18.58 -5.03 3.57
CA GLU A 79 18.09 -3.75 4.06
C GLU A 79 16.63 -3.90 4.50
N ILE A 80 16.25 -3.21 5.60
CA ILE A 80 14.86 -3.03 5.99
C ILE A 80 14.49 -1.56 5.81
N ILE A 81 13.50 -1.27 4.98
CA ILE A 81 12.95 0.07 4.83
C ILE A 81 11.71 0.28 5.68
N SER A 82 11.50 1.52 6.08
CA SER A 82 10.38 1.99 6.90
C SER A 82 9.08 2.10 6.11
N GLY A 83 8.01 2.47 6.78
CA GLY A 83 6.67 2.76 6.26
C GLY A 83 5.83 3.46 7.31
N GLY A 84 4.59 3.79 7.01
CA GLY A 84 3.59 4.04 8.06
C GLY A 84 3.31 2.73 8.80
N PHE A 85 3.41 2.71 10.15
CA PHE A 85 3.40 1.44 10.89
C PHE A 85 2.19 0.56 10.57
N PHE A 86 0.99 1.14 10.55
CA PHE A 86 -0.25 0.41 10.20
C PHE A 86 -0.62 0.53 8.71
N GLU A 87 0.35 0.80 7.85
CA GLU A 87 0.19 0.86 6.39
C GLU A 87 -0.91 1.85 5.93
N PRO A 88 -0.95 3.10 6.43
CA PRO A 88 -1.86 4.10 5.91
C PRO A 88 -1.44 4.56 4.51
N VAL A 89 -2.39 4.93 3.68
CA VAL A 89 -2.09 5.86 2.58
C VAL A 89 -1.77 7.21 3.21
N LEU A 90 -0.49 7.59 3.20
CA LEU A 90 -0.02 8.77 3.93
C LEU A 90 -0.77 10.05 3.52
N ALA A 91 -1.18 10.16 2.26
CA ALA A 91 -1.93 11.32 1.77
C ALA A 91 -3.30 11.52 2.46
N MET A 92 -3.88 10.49 3.09
CA MET A 92 -5.22 10.57 3.70
C MET A 92 -5.23 10.91 5.20
N ILE A 93 -4.06 10.94 5.85
CA ILE A 93 -3.95 11.18 7.30
C ILE A 93 -3.24 12.51 7.60
N PRO A 94 -3.41 13.11 8.79
CA PRO A 94 -2.71 14.33 9.21
C PRO A 94 -1.19 14.19 9.26
N ASP A 95 -0.44 15.30 9.11
CA ASP A 95 1.02 15.27 9.09
C ASP A 95 1.63 14.74 10.41
N ALA A 96 1.02 15.08 11.54
CA ALA A 96 1.45 14.58 12.85
C ALA A 96 1.36 13.04 12.91
N ASP A 97 0.27 12.46 12.37
CA ASP A 97 0.08 11.01 12.33
C ASP A 97 1.02 10.33 11.33
N LYS A 98 1.32 10.98 10.17
CA LYS A 98 2.34 10.51 9.23
C LYS A 98 3.69 10.35 9.93
N VAL A 99 4.16 11.45 10.52
CA VAL A 99 5.45 11.49 11.21
C VAL A 99 5.49 10.50 12.37
N GLY A 100 4.40 10.43 13.14
CA GLY A 100 4.28 9.53 14.30
C GLY A 100 4.37 8.06 13.89
N GLN A 101 3.62 7.61 12.89
CA GLN A 101 3.64 6.23 12.43
C GLN A 101 4.97 5.83 11.77
N ILE A 102 5.61 6.75 11.01
CA ILE A 102 6.95 6.50 10.44
C ILE A 102 7.98 6.35 11.57
N LYS A 103 7.94 7.21 12.58
CA LYS A 103 8.84 7.10 13.74
C LYS A 103 8.62 5.80 14.51
N MET A 104 7.37 5.40 14.73
CA MET A 104 7.04 4.13 15.37
C MET A 104 7.65 2.94 14.60
N MET A 105 7.59 2.95 13.28
CA MET A 105 8.23 1.93 12.45
C MET A 105 9.76 1.98 12.54
N ASN A 106 10.35 3.17 12.50
CA ASN A 106 11.79 3.35 12.66
C ASN A 106 12.28 2.82 14.00
N ASP A 107 11.57 3.11 15.08
CA ASP A 107 11.90 2.65 16.43
C ASP A 107 11.79 1.12 16.53
N TYR A 108 10.76 0.52 15.95
CA TYR A 108 10.61 -0.93 15.88
C TYR A 108 11.77 -1.58 15.10
N ILE A 109 12.10 -1.05 13.92
CA ILE A 109 13.22 -1.56 13.11
C ILE A 109 14.54 -1.46 13.86
N GLN A 110 14.78 -0.34 14.54
CA GLN A 110 16.00 -0.15 15.33
C GLN A 110 16.07 -1.14 16.50
N GLN A 111 14.96 -1.35 17.22
CA GLN A 111 14.93 -2.25 18.37
C GLN A 111 15.02 -3.72 17.96
N ARG A 112 14.31 -4.11 16.90
CA ARG A 112 14.18 -5.53 16.51
C ARG A 112 15.34 -6.03 15.65
N PHE A 113 15.84 -5.18 14.74
CA PHE A 113 16.86 -5.55 13.77
C PHE A 113 18.21 -4.86 14.00
N ASN A 114 18.32 -3.97 14.97
CA ASN A 114 19.48 -3.11 15.19
C ASN A 114 19.91 -2.37 13.91
N TYR A 115 18.93 -1.85 13.18
CA TYR A 115 19.11 -1.20 11.88
C TYR A 115 18.41 0.16 11.87
N THR A 116 19.08 1.17 11.30
CA THR A 116 18.49 2.52 11.13
C THR A 116 17.94 2.62 9.71
N ALA A 117 16.62 2.56 9.58
CA ALA A 117 15.97 2.68 8.28
C ALA A 117 16.21 4.06 7.66
N LYS A 118 16.59 4.09 6.37
CA LYS A 118 16.81 5.30 5.58
C LYS A 118 15.75 5.50 4.51
N GLY A 119 15.21 4.41 4.00
CA GLY A 119 14.16 4.37 3.00
C GLY A 119 12.78 4.14 3.59
N LEU A 120 11.76 4.44 2.80
CA LEU A 120 10.36 4.21 3.14
C LEU A 120 9.62 3.61 1.95
N TRP A 121 8.84 2.56 2.20
CA TRP A 121 7.81 2.08 1.30
C TRP A 121 6.61 3.02 1.36
N LEU A 122 6.24 3.60 0.24
CA LEU A 122 5.06 4.44 0.14
C LEU A 122 3.84 3.58 -0.20
N THR A 123 2.94 3.46 0.76
CA THR A 123 1.72 2.63 0.66
C THR A 123 0.98 2.90 -0.64
N GLU A 124 0.71 1.83 -1.41
CA GLU A 124 0.09 1.88 -2.74
C GLU A 124 0.79 2.84 -3.71
N ARG A 125 2.03 3.22 -3.41
CA ARG A 125 2.81 4.21 -4.16
C ARG A 125 2.04 5.52 -4.43
N VAL A 126 1.09 5.83 -3.52
CA VAL A 126 0.28 7.05 -3.61
C VAL A 126 1.14 8.24 -3.25
N TRP A 127 1.52 8.99 -4.27
CA TRP A 127 2.31 10.20 -4.13
C TRP A 127 1.47 11.45 -4.27
N GLU A 128 1.66 12.38 -3.35
CA GLU A 128 1.24 13.78 -3.46
C GLU A 128 2.43 14.68 -3.07
N PRO A 129 2.67 15.82 -3.74
CA PRO A 129 3.89 16.62 -3.54
C PRO A 129 4.16 17.02 -2.09
N HIS A 130 3.12 17.33 -1.31
CA HIS A 130 3.24 17.74 0.09
C HIS A 130 3.83 16.64 1.00
N LEU A 131 3.86 15.37 0.57
CA LEU A 131 4.38 14.27 1.35
C LEU A 131 5.89 14.33 1.56
N ALA A 132 6.63 15.02 0.68
CA ALA A 132 8.08 15.12 0.80
C ALA A 132 8.51 15.70 2.16
N LYS A 133 7.80 16.71 2.65
CA LYS A 133 8.14 17.38 3.91
C LYS A 133 7.96 16.49 5.13
N PRO A 134 6.77 15.97 5.45
CA PRO A 134 6.58 15.13 6.66
C PRO A 134 7.41 13.85 6.63
N ILE A 135 7.64 13.25 5.45
CA ILE A 135 8.49 12.06 5.31
C ILE A 135 9.95 12.40 5.66
N ALA A 136 10.49 13.50 5.11
CA ALA A 136 11.84 13.95 5.42
C ALA A 136 11.99 14.36 6.91
N GLU A 137 10.97 14.99 7.50
CA GLU A 137 10.93 15.36 8.93
C GLU A 137 10.88 14.14 9.86
N ALA A 138 10.34 13.01 9.38
CA ALA A 138 10.42 11.74 10.10
C ALA A 138 11.80 11.05 10.01
N GLY A 139 12.78 11.67 9.31
CA GLY A 139 14.16 11.18 9.22
C GLY A 139 14.45 10.31 7.98
N ILE A 140 13.47 10.09 7.13
CA ILE A 140 13.61 9.30 5.90
C ILE A 140 14.40 10.08 4.84
N LYS A 141 15.25 9.36 4.10
CA LYS A 141 16.12 9.92 3.06
C LYS A 141 15.58 9.67 1.66
N TYR A 142 14.88 8.56 1.42
CA TYR A 142 14.34 8.22 0.11
C TYR A 142 13.08 7.35 0.22
N ILE A 143 12.31 7.39 -0.85
CA ILE A 143 11.12 6.56 -1.08
C ILE A 143 11.21 5.88 -2.44
N THR A 144 10.31 4.93 -2.68
CA THR A 144 10.10 4.34 -3.99
C THR A 144 8.70 4.63 -4.51
N VAL A 145 8.58 4.97 -5.79
CA VAL A 145 7.29 5.14 -6.49
C VAL A 145 7.37 4.48 -7.87
N ASP A 146 6.23 4.25 -8.48
CA ASP A 146 6.16 3.60 -9.80
C ASP A 146 6.77 4.50 -10.91
N ASP A 147 7.32 3.90 -11.96
CA ASP A 147 7.88 4.64 -13.11
C ASP A 147 6.85 5.52 -13.80
N TYR A 148 5.58 5.15 -13.74
CA TYR A 148 4.48 5.96 -14.26
C TYR A 148 4.49 7.40 -13.72
N HIS A 149 4.88 7.64 -12.48
CA HIS A 149 5.01 9.00 -11.91
C HIS A 149 5.99 9.86 -12.72
N PHE A 150 7.09 9.26 -13.14
CA PHE A 150 8.13 9.93 -13.90
C PHE A 150 7.76 10.07 -15.37
N LEU A 151 7.20 9.00 -15.97
CA LEU A 151 6.75 9.00 -17.37
C LEU A 151 5.65 10.04 -17.58
N SER A 152 4.68 10.14 -16.67
CA SER A 152 3.60 11.14 -16.72
C SER A 152 4.08 12.57 -16.50
N ASN A 153 5.34 12.75 -16.11
CA ASN A 153 6.03 14.05 -15.97
C ASN A 153 7.06 14.30 -17.10
N GLY A 154 7.00 13.53 -18.18
CA GLY A 154 7.80 13.73 -19.39
C GLY A 154 9.16 13.03 -19.41
N LYS A 155 9.50 12.21 -18.40
CA LYS A 155 10.68 11.35 -18.43
C LYS A 155 10.46 10.17 -19.38
N GLN A 156 11.56 9.60 -19.87
CA GLN A 156 11.57 8.36 -20.66
C GLN A 156 12.13 7.21 -19.81
N GLU A 157 11.74 5.97 -20.10
CA GLU A 157 12.24 4.77 -19.40
C GLU A 157 13.78 4.73 -19.37
N SER A 158 14.43 5.11 -20.46
CA SER A 158 15.90 5.13 -20.56
C SER A 158 16.59 6.13 -19.62
N GLU A 159 15.87 7.10 -19.06
CA GLU A 159 16.37 8.07 -18.08
C GLU A 159 16.17 7.61 -16.63
N LEU A 160 15.34 6.56 -16.39
CA LEU A 160 14.99 6.08 -15.06
C LEU A 160 16.01 5.09 -14.51
N THR A 161 17.27 5.51 -14.50
CA THR A 161 18.45 4.68 -14.19
C THR A 161 19.13 5.08 -12.89
N GLY A 162 18.38 5.58 -11.91
CA GLY A 162 18.88 6.01 -10.62
C GLY A 162 17.81 6.75 -9.83
N HIS A 163 18.18 7.28 -8.67
CA HIS A 163 17.26 8.10 -7.88
C HIS A 163 17.31 9.58 -8.31
N PHE A 164 16.22 10.26 -8.05
CA PHE A 164 16.07 11.71 -8.24
C PHE A 164 15.85 12.38 -6.89
N LEU A 165 16.04 13.70 -6.83
CA LEU A 165 15.69 14.50 -5.67
C LEU A 165 14.40 15.29 -5.93
N THR A 166 13.50 15.25 -4.97
CA THR A 166 12.39 16.20 -4.86
C THR A 166 12.48 16.97 -3.55
N GLU A 167 11.66 17.99 -3.39
CA GLU A 167 11.58 18.74 -2.14
C GLU A 167 10.20 19.34 -1.93
N GLU A 168 9.88 19.67 -0.68
CA GLU A 168 8.73 20.47 -0.29
C GLU A 168 9.16 21.40 0.85
N GLN A 169 8.98 22.72 0.66
CA GLN A 169 9.37 23.76 1.62
C GLN A 169 10.83 23.62 2.09
N GLY A 170 11.75 23.27 1.17
CA GLY A 170 13.17 23.10 1.44
C GLY A 170 13.55 21.78 2.12
N LYS A 171 12.61 20.86 2.35
CA LYS A 171 12.88 19.50 2.85
C LYS A 171 13.05 18.55 1.68
N THR A 172 14.26 18.04 1.49
CA THR A 172 14.63 17.19 0.36
C THR A 172 14.34 15.72 0.63
N LEU A 173 13.96 14.99 -0.41
CA LEU A 173 13.68 13.55 -0.38
C LEU A 173 14.16 12.91 -1.68
N GLY A 174 14.88 11.77 -1.59
CA GLY A 174 15.22 10.95 -2.74
C GLY A 174 14.02 10.14 -3.22
N ILE A 175 13.88 9.96 -4.52
CA ILE A 175 12.80 9.15 -5.10
C ILE A 175 13.39 8.18 -6.13
N PHE A 176 13.11 6.88 -5.94
CA PHE A 176 13.49 5.81 -6.85
C PHE A 176 12.31 5.41 -7.75
N PRO A 177 12.51 5.30 -9.08
CA PRO A 177 11.52 4.75 -9.99
C PRO A 177 11.51 3.23 -9.94
N ILE A 178 10.37 2.61 -9.65
CA ILE A 178 10.16 1.16 -9.77
C ILE A 178 9.76 0.86 -11.21
N SER A 179 10.45 -0.08 -11.87
CA SER A 179 10.12 -0.51 -13.23
C SER A 179 8.84 -1.35 -13.26
N GLN A 180 7.78 -0.83 -13.88
CA GLN A 180 6.54 -1.57 -14.13
C GLN A 180 6.82 -2.84 -14.94
N ARG A 181 7.71 -2.75 -15.94
CA ARG A 181 8.10 -3.92 -16.74
C ARG A 181 8.63 -5.05 -15.89
N LEU A 182 9.51 -4.77 -14.92
CA LEU A 182 10.04 -5.80 -14.02
C LEU A 182 8.97 -6.33 -13.07
N ARG A 183 8.05 -5.49 -12.62
CA ARG A 183 6.89 -5.93 -11.84
C ARG A 183 6.04 -6.96 -12.59
N TYR A 184 5.86 -6.82 -13.89
CA TYR A 184 5.12 -7.79 -14.72
C TYR A 184 5.95 -8.99 -15.20
N THR A 185 7.26 -8.88 -15.23
CA THR A 185 8.15 -9.98 -15.60
C THR A 185 8.40 -10.93 -14.42
N ILE A 186 8.64 -10.39 -13.24
CA ILE A 186 8.98 -11.13 -12.02
C ILE A 186 7.73 -11.40 -11.19
N PRO A 187 7.42 -12.68 -10.82
CA PRO A 187 8.08 -13.94 -11.14
C PRO A 187 7.44 -14.71 -12.31
N PHE A 188 6.74 -14.06 -13.22
CA PHE A 188 5.84 -14.71 -14.19
C PHE A 188 6.54 -15.19 -15.47
N GLN A 189 7.69 -14.60 -15.81
CA GLN A 189 8.46 -14.97 -17.00
C GLN A 189 9.74 -15.72 -16.60
N ASP A 190 10.40 -16.33 -17.59
CA ASP A 190 11.70 -16.98 -17.37
C ASP A 190 12.71 -15.95 -16.82
N PRO A 191 13.55 -16.30 -15.82
CA PRO A 191 14.58 -15.42 -15.29
C PRO A 191 15.46 -14.74 -16.34
N GLN A 192 15.73 -15.41 -17.46
CA GLN A 192 16.52 -14.85 -18.56
C GLN A 192 15.90 -13.58 -19.15
N ALA A 193 14.57 -13.47 -19.17
CA ALA A 193 13.89 -12.26 -19.65
C ALA A 193 14.25 -11.02 -18.81
N THR A 194 14.41 -11.20 -17.49
CA THR A 194 14.89 -10.13 -16.60
C THR A 194 16.36 -9.79 -16.89
N ILE A 195 17.23 -10.79 -17.02
CA ILE A 195 18.64 -10.59 -17.35
C ILE A 195 18.79 -9.82 -18.67
N ASP A 196 18.08 -10.23 -19.72
CA ASP A 196 18.10 -9.59 -21.04
C ASP A 196 17.57 -8.14 -21.00
N HIS A 197 16.59 -7.88 -20.13
CA HIS A 197 16.09 -6.51 -19.93
C HIS A 197 17.14 -5.64 -19.24
N LEU A 198 17.74 -6.10 -18.15
CA LEU A 198 18.75 -5.36 -17.39
C LEU A 198 20.00 -5.09 -18.24
N ALA A 199 20.39 -6.01 -19.12
CA ALA A 199 21.52 -5.84 -20.03
C ALA A 199 21.41 -4.60 -20.94
N LYS A 200 20.19 -4.14 -21.25
CA LYS A 200 19.96 -2.94 -22.07
C LYS A 200 20.40 -1.63 -21.39
N PHE A 201 20.52 -1.65 -20.05
CA PHE A 201 20.89 -0.50 -19.24
C PHE A 201 22.36 -0.52 -18.80
N ALA A 202 23.13 -1.55 -19.20
CA ALA A 202 24.53 -1.65 -18.88
C ALA A 202 25.36 -0.59 -19.61
N THR A 203 26.22 0.12 -18.86
CA THR A 203 27.07 1.22 -19.33
C THR A 203 28.54 0.98 -18.99
N ASP A 204 29.43 1.67 -19.67
CA ASP A 204 30.88 1.52 -19.44
C ASP A 204 31.31 2.12 -18.09
N ASP A 205 30.58 3.11 -17.58
CA ASP A 205 30.80 3.73 -16.25
C ASP A 205 30.12 2.96 -15.11
N GLY A 206 29.13 2.10 -15.42
CA GLY A 206 28.37 1.35 -14.42
C GLY A 206 27.43 2.17 -13.52
N GLU A 207 27.15 3.41 -13.90
CA GLU A 207 26.38 4.39 -13.11
C GLU A 207 24.87 4.29 -13.31
N ASN A 208 24.38 3.12 -13.73
CA ASN A 208 22.95 2.86 -13.85
C ASN A 208 22.47 1.83 -12.82
N VAL A 209 21.29 2.09 -12.24
CA VAL A 209 20.54 1.11 -11.43
C VAL A 209 19.10 1.03 -11.91
N ILE A 210 18.59 -0.19 -11.97
CA ILE A 210 17.19 -0.47 -12.28
C ILE A 210 16.55 -1.09 -11.04
N VAL A 211 15.34 -0.65 -10.73
CA VAL A 211 14.64 -1.04 -9.50
C VAL A 211 13.43 -1.92 -9.85
N MET A 212 13.36 -3.07 -9.20
CA MET A 212 12.12 -3.83 -9.02
C MET A 212 11.75 -3.80 -7.55
N ALA A 213 10.55 -3.33 -7.24
CA ALA A 213 9.98 -3.46 -5.90
C ALA A 213 8.48 -3.72 -6.01
N ASP A 214 7.97 -4.74 -5.32
CA ASP A 214 6.58 -5.16 -5.43
C ASP A 214 6.17 -6.02 -4.23
N ASP A 215 4.87 -6.44 -4.20
CA ASP A 215 4.27 -7.24 -3.15
C ASP A 215 4.98 -8.61 -2.99
N GLY A 216 5.31 -8.96 -1.76
CA GLY A 216 5.89 -10.26 -1.42
C GLY A 216 4.89 -11.40 -1.59
N GLU A 217 3.61 -11.14 -1.38
CA GLU A 217 2.50 -12.09 -1.58
C GLU A 217 2.44 -12.65 -3.01
N LYS A 218 2.97 -11.90 -3.96
CA LYS A 218 3.19 -12.31 -5.34
C LYS A 218 4.05 -13.58 -5.48
N PHE A 219 4.93 -13.81 -4.50
CA PHE A 219 5.85 -14.94 -4.48
C PHE A 219 5.29 -16.14 -3.70
N GLY A 220 4.00 -16.41 -3.76
CA GLY A 220 3.45 -17.64 -3.18
C GLY A 220 1.98 -17.58 -2.78
N VAL A 221 1.44 -16.41 -2.52
CA VAL A 221 0.02 -16.25 -2.11
C VAL A 221 -0.89 -16.10 -3.33
N TRP A 222 -0.41 -15.43 -4.39
CA TRP A 222 -1.23 -15.26 -5.59
C TRP A 222 -1.49 -16.59 -6.28
N PRO A 223 -2.64 -16.76 -6.98
CA PRO A 223 -3.01 -18.03 -7.57
C PRO A 223 -1.92 -18.67 -8.43
N GLY A 224 -1.52 -19.90 -8.10
CA GLY A 224 -0.52 -20.65 -8.85
C GLY A 224 0.95 -20.27 -8.61
N THR A 225 1.22 -19.17 -7.89
CA THR A 225 2.59 -18.67 -7.74
C THR A 225 3.43 -19.50 -6.78
N HIS A 226 2.84 -20.11 -5.75
CA HIS A 226 3.59 -20.99 -4.85
C HIS A 226 4.27 -22.14 -5.60
N GLU A 227 3.51 -22.82 -6.46
CA GLU A 227 4.05 -23.92 -7.27
C GLU A 227 5.15 -23.42 -8.21
N GLN A 228 4.93 -22.32 -8.90
CA GLN A 228 5.89 -21.76 -9.85
C GLN A 228 7.17 -21.28 -9.15
N VAL A 229 7.02 -20.50 -8.08
CA VAL A 229 8.15 -19.82 -7.43
C VAL A 229 9.00 -20.77 -6.62
N PHE A 230 8.35 -21.65 -5.82
CA PHE A 230 9.05 -22.50 -4.87
C PHE A 230 9.17 -23.94 -5.36
N THR A 231 8.07 -24.60 -5.75
CA THR A 231 8.11 -26.03 -6.15
C THR A 231 8.87 -26.23 -7.45
N LYS A 232 8.61 -25.39 -8.48
CA LYS A 232 9.36 -25.41 -9.75
C LYS A 232 10.68 -24.65 -9.69
N GLY A 233 10.98 -23.99 -8.55
CA GLY A 233 12.27 -23.38 -8.25
C GLY A 233 12.57 -22.08 -9.00
N TRP A 234 11.55 -21.34 -9.43
CA TRP A 234 11.75 -20.09 -10.18
C TRP A 234 12.66 -19.11 -9.42
N LEU A 235 12.45 -18.90 -8.12
CA LEU A 235 13.22 -17.96 -7.33
C LEU A 235 14.70 -18.37 -7.19
N ARG A 236 14.97 -19.66 -6.96
CA ARG A 236 16.35 -20.18 -6.95
C ARG A 236 17.03 -20.00 -8.31
N ASN A 237 16.32 -20.30 -9.39
CA ASN A 237 16.84 -20.11 -10.75
C ASN A 237 17.10 -18.63 -11.05
N PHE A 238 16.23 -17.73 -10.56
CA PHE A 238 16.42 -16.28 -10.71
C PHE A 238 17.66 -15.79 -9.98
N PHE A 239 17.86 -16.17 -8.71
CA PHE A 239 19.05 -15.80 -7.96
C PHE A 239 20.31 -16.42 -8.55
N ALA A 240 20.25 -17.67 -8.99
CA ALA A 240 21.36 -18.30 -9.69
C ALA A 240 21.71 -17.58 -11.01
N ALA A 241 20.72 -17.10 -11.75
CA ALA A 241 20.94 -16.33 -12.97
C ALA A 241 21.59 -14.96 -12.67
N LEU A 242 21.17 -14.28 -11.59
CA LEU A 242 21.83 -13.04 -11.14
C LEU A 242 23.31 -13.30 -10.80
N LEU A 243 23.61 -14.34 -10.02
CA LEU A 243 24.99 -14.69 -9.65
C LEU A 243 25.84 -15.09 -10.86
N LYS A 244 25.28 -15.86 -11.80
CA LYS A 244 25.97 -16.24 -13.03
C LYS A 244 26.42 -15.03 -13.85
N ASN A 245 25.71 -13.91 -13.73
CA ASN A 245 25.98 -12.67 -14.45
C ASN A 245 26.66 -11.61 -13.55
N SER A 246 27.16 -11.98 -12.37
CA SER A 246 27.70 -11.05 -11.36
C SER A 246 28.93 -10.25 -11.80
N GLU A 247 29.60 -10.63 -12.90
CA GLU A 247 30.70 -9.84 -13.48
C GLU A 247 30.23 -8.48 -13.99
N TRP A 248 29.01 -8.42 -14.56
CA TRP A 248 28.47 -7.21 -15.16
C TRP A 248 27.14 -6.72 -14.53
N LEU A 249 26.43 -7.58 -13.77
CA LEU A 249 25.16 -7.28 -13.11
C LEU A 249 25.35 -7.39 -11.58
N LYS A 250 25.28 -6.24 -10.88
CA LYS A 250 25.45 -6.17 -9.42
C LYS A 250 24.07 -6.02 -8.76
N THR A 251 23.84 -6.77 -7.68
CA THR A 251 22.68 -6.52 -6.79
C THR A 251 23.12 -5.58 -5.67
N LEU A 252 22.29 -4.57 -5.38
CA LEU A 252 22.49 -3.60 -4.31
C LEU A 252 21.19 -3.40 -3.54
N THR A 253 21.30 -2.91 -2.32
CA THR A 253 20.16 -2.33 -1.59
C THR A 253 19.94 -0.87 -2.00
N PHE A 254 18.78 -0.31 -1.66
CA PHE A 254 18.53 1.13 -1.89
C PHE A 254 19.53 2.00 -1.12
N ALA A 255 19.84 1.63 0.14
CA ALA A 255 20.80 2.38 0.96
C ALA A 255 22.20 2.38 0.36
N GLU A 256 22.69 1.24 -0.11
CA GLU A 256 24.00 1.15 -0.77
C GLU A 256 24.07 2.03 -2.02
N TRP A 257 23.01 2.03 -2.83
CA TRP A 257 22.98 2.91 -3.99
C TRP A 257 22.92 4.38 -3.60
N TYR A 258 22.00 4.74 -2.71
CA TYR A 258 21.77 6.14 -2.32
C TYR A 258 22.99 6.81 -1.70
N GLU A 259 23.79 6.06 -0.93
CA GLU A 259 24.96 6.58 -0.25
C GLU A 259 26.18 6.75 -1.16
N ASN A 260 26.26 5.95 -2.23
CA ASN A 260 27.45 5.89 -3.07
C ASN A 260 27.28 6.55 -4.44
N HIS A 261 26.08 6.96 -4.82
CA HIS A 261 25.80 7.53 -6.13
C HIS A 261 25.06 8.85 -6.03
N PRO A 262 25.40 9.85 -6.86
CA PRO A 262 24.67 11.11 -6.89
C PRO A 262 23.28 10.92 -7.51
N PRO A 263 22.30 11.79 -7.19
CA PRO A 263 21.00 11.77 -7.85
C PRO A 263 21.13 12.10 -9.34
N LYS A 264 20.27 11.52 -10.16
CA LYS A 264 20.18 11.78 -11.62
C LYS A 264 19.65 13.19 -11.93
N GLY A 265 19.21 13.93 -10.93
CA GLY A 265 18.72 15.30 -11.05
C GLY A 265 17.57 15.59 -10.07
N ARG A 266 17.00 16.77 -10.20
CA ARG A 266 15.82 17.18 -9.46
C ARG A 266 14.55 16.91 -10.27
N ILE A 267 13.48 16.48 -9.58
CA ILE A 267 12.18 16.24 -10.19
C ILE A 267 11.05 16.66 -9.25
N TYR A 268 9.94 17.14 -9.80
CA TYR A 268 8.69 17.38 -9.09
C TYR A 268 7.62 16.50 -9.74
N LEU A 269 7.21 15.45 -9.04
CA LEU A 269 6.26 14.47 -9.56
C LEU A 269 4.82 14.93 -9.31
N PRO A 270 3.89 14.67 -10.26
CA PRO A 270 2.48 14.96 -10.07
C PRO A 270 1.85 14.00 -9.05
N THR A 271 0.67 14.36 -8.53
CA THR A 271 -0.18 13.42 -7.79
C THR A 271 -0.50 12.22 -8.67
N ALA A 272 -0.11 11.04 -8.22
CA ALA A 272 -0.30 9.78 -8.92
C ALA A 272 -0.10 8.56 -8.00
N SER A 273 -0.40 7.39 -8.52
CA SER A 273 0.02 6.08 -8.05
C SER A 273 0.51 5.26 -9.26
N TYR A 274 0.51 3.94 -9.20
CA TYR A 274 0.75 3.11 -10.37
C TYR A 274 -0.39 3.24 -11.40
N PHE A 275 -0.10 2.90 -12.65
CA PHE A 275 -1.02 3.19 -13.78
C PHE A 275 -2.41 2.59 -13.61
N GLU A 276 -2.52 1.38 -13.08
CA GLU A 276 -3.78 0.64 -12.88
C GLU A 276 -4.72 1.37 -11.89
N MET A 277 -4.17 2.07 -10.91
CA MET A 277 -4.93 2.90 -9.97
C MET A 277 -5.74 3.98 -10.70
N SER A 278 -5.25 4.44 -11.84
CA SER A 278 -5.92 5.45 -12.66
C SER A 278 -7.31 4.99 -13.14
N GLU A 279 -7.47 3.71 -13.48
CA GLU A 279 -8.76 3.10 -13.84
C GLU A 279 -9.63 2.88 -12.60
N TRP A 280 -9.08 2.22 -11.58
CA TRP A 280 -9.84 1.77 -10.41
C TRP A 280 -10.44 2.91 -9.60
N ALA A 281 -9.73 4.04 -9.53
CA ALA A 281 -10.17 5.21 -8.80
C ALA A 281 -11.28 6.01 -9.52
N LEU A 282 -11.56 5.73 -10.79
CA LEU A 282 -12.63 6.42 -11.52
C LEU A 282 -14.02 5.85 -11.17
N PRO A 283 -15.09 6.67 -11.23
CA PRO A 283 -16.46 6.18 -11.31
C PRO A 283 -16.62 5.21 -12.49
N TRP A 284 -17.54 4.25 -12.38
CA TRP A 284 -17.61 3.12 -13.30
C TRP A 284 -17.70 3.50 -14.79
N GLU A 285 -18.53 4.50 -15.16
CA GLU A 285 -18.63 4.96 -16.56
C GLU A 285 -17.34 5.54 -17.12
N ALA A 286 -16.63 6.31 -16.30
CA ALA A 286 -15.35 6.89 -16.68
C ALA A 286 -14.25 5.81 -16.69
N GLY A 287 -14.31 4.84 -15.76
CA GLY A 287 -13.41 3.68 -15.73
C GLY A 287 -13.56 2.79 -16.97
N GLU A 288 -14.80 2.52 -17.44
CA GLU A 288 -15.02 1.78 -18.69
C GLU A 288 -14.46 2.52 -19.91
N LYS A 289 -14.69 3.84 -20.01
CA LYS A 289 -14.14 4.65 -21.10
C LYS A 289 -12.60 4.69 -21.07
N PHE A 290 -12.02 4.75 -19.87
CA PHE A 290 -10.58 4.69 -19.68
C PHE A 290 -10.02 3.34 -20.13
N ALA A 291 -10.64 2.24 -19.71
CA ALA A 291 -10.25 0.88 -20.13
C ALA A 291 -10.36 0.70 -21.64
N ASP A 292 -11.45 1.18 -22.27
CA ASP A 292 -11.62 1.12 -23.73
C ASP A 292 -10.52 1.91 -24.47
N LEU A 293 -10.17 3.09 -23.95
CA LEU A 293 -9.09 3.92 -24.51
C LEU A 293 -7.74 3.21 -24.42
N VAL A 294 -7.40 2.65 -23.24
CA VAL A 294 -6.16 1.89 -23.04
C VAL A 294 -6.11 0.71 -24.00
N HIS A 295 -7.19 -0.09 -24.07
CA HIS A 295 -7.27 -1.25 -24.96
C HIS A 295 -7.13 -0.88 -26.45
N GLU A 296 -7.71 0.26 -26.87
CA GLU A 296 -7.54 0.76 -28.24
C GLU A 296 -6.06 0.99 -28.57
N PHE A 297 -5.32 1.64 -27.68
CA PHE A 297 -3.90 1.91 -27.91
C PHE A 297 -3.02 0.67 -27.77
N GLU A 298 -3.36 -0.26 -26.89
CA GLU A 298 -2.70 -1.58 -26.80
C GLU A 298 -2.85 -2.38 -28.09
N SER A 299 -4.08 -2.46 -28.62
CA SER A 299 -4.35 -3.17 -29.88
C SER A 299 -3.57 -2.59 -31.05
N LYS A 300 -3.32 -1.28 -31.05
CA LYS A 300 -2.50 -0.56 -32.02
C LYS A 300 -1.00 -0.62 -31.72
N LYS A 301 -0.56 -1.25 -30.63
CA LYS A 301 0.83 -1.29 -30.14
C LYS A 301 1.43 0.12 -29.90
N ARG A 302 0.59 1.06 -29.46
CA ARG A 302 0.97 2.46 -29.23
C ARG A 302 0.77 2.89 -27.79
N ILE A 303 0.47 1.99 -26.88
CA ILE A 303 0.19 2.34 -25.49
C ILE A 303 1.38 3.05 -24.83
N GLU A 304 2.61 2.65 -25.12
CA GLU A 304 3.82 3.27 -24.56
C GLU A 304 4.01 4.74 -25.00
N GLU A 305 3.50 5.10 -26.18
CA GLU A 305 3.55 6.48 -26.68
C GLU A 305 2.57 7.40 -25.94
N VAL A 306 1.43 6.87 -25.51
CA VAL A 306 0.30 7.66 -24.99
C VAL A 306 0.14 7.56 -23.48
N ARG A 307 0.59 6.47 -22.86
CA ARG A 307 0.52 6.24 -21.40
C ARG A 307 1.00 7.43 -20.58
N PRO A 308 2.10 8.11 -20.92
CA PRO A 308 2.56 9.30 -20.19
C PRO A 308 1.53 10.43 -20.13
N PHE A 309 0.61 10.49 -21.10
CA PHE A 309 -0.37 11.57 -21.27
C PHE A 309 -1.79 11.17 -20.86
N ILE A 310 -2.04 9.87 -20.66
CA ILE A 310 -3.34 9.38 -20.20
C ILE A 310 -3.37 9.45 -18.67
N LYS A 311 -4.29 10.26 -18.16
CA LYS A 311 -4.51 10.41 -16.72
C LYS A 311 -5.93 10.02 -16.36
N GLY A 312 -6.07 9.15 -15.37
CA GLY A 312 -7.35 8.75 -14.80
C GLY A 312 -7.58 9.37 -13.43
N GLY A 313 -8.22 8.61 -12.53
CA GLY A 313 -8.44 9.00 -11.16
C GLY A 313 -7.17 8.96 -10.32
N THR A 314 -7.18 9.67 -9.20
CA THR A 314 -6.18 9.57 -8.13
C THR A 314 -6.76 8.78 -6.96
N TRP A 315 -5.95 8.30 -6.04
CA TRP A 315 -6.43 7.51 -4.91
C TRP A 315 -7.54 8.22 -4.10
N ARG A 316 -7.49 9.55 -3.96
CA ARG A 316 -8.54 10.31 -3.25
C ARG A 316 -9.92 10.17 -3.87
N ASN A 317 -10.01 9.77 -5.14
CA ASN A 317 -11.30 9.52 -5.78
C ASN A 317 -12.07 8.36 -5.14
N PHE A 318 -11.42 7.45 -4.42
CA PHE A 318 -12.13 6.42 -3.65
C PHE A 318 -13.00 7.01 -2.55
N LEU A 319 -12.59 8.14 -1.95
CA LEU A 319 -13.39 8.86 -0.97
C LEU A 319 -14.60 9.56 -1.62
N TYR A 320 -14.49 9.91 -2.90
CA TYR A 320 -15.61 10.44 -3.69
C TYR A 320 -16.50 9.32 -4.23
N LYS A 321 -15.90 8.19 -4.64
CA LYS A 321 -16.61 7.06 -5.24
C LYS A 321 -17.43 6.27 -4.24
N TYR A 322 -16.96 6.18 -2.98
CA TYR A 322 -17.59 5.35 -1.94
C TYR A 322 -17.92 6.18 -0.70
N ASP A 323 -19.19 6.45 -0.49
CA ASP A 323 -19.68 7.21 0.70
C ASP A 323 -19.20 6.57 2.01
N GLU A 324 -19.16 5.23 2.07
CA GLU A 324 -18.73 4.46 3.25
C GLU A 324 -17.25 4.64 3.56
N SER A 325 -16.42 4.72 2.53
CA SER A 325 -15.00 5.00 2.69
C SER A 325 -14.76 6.42 3.19
N ASN A 326 -15.45 7.39 2.59
CA ASN A 326 -15.41 8.78 3.03
C ASN A 326 -15.83 8.91 4.50
N TRP A 327 -16.95 8.27 4.88
CA TRP A 327 -17.45 8.30 6.25
C TRP A 327 -16.41 7.78 7.27
N MET A 328 -15.80 6.61 7.02
CA MET A 328 -14.76 6.07 7.89
C MET A 328 -13.55 7.01 7.97
N GLN A 329 -13.11 7.57 6.84
CA GLN A 329 -11.99 8.48 6.78
C GLN A 329 -12.27 9.78 7.55
N LYS A 330 -13.47 10.38 7.42
CA LYS A 330 -13.83 11.58 8.17
C LYS A 330 -13.94 11.30 9.66
N LYS A 331 -14.50 10.15 10.05
CA LYS A 331 -14.50 9.73 11.47
C LYS A 331 -13.08 9.63 12.03
N MET A 332 -12.17 9.05 11.28
CA MET A 332 -10.75 8.99 11.65
C MET A 332 -10.15 10.39 11.84
N LEU A 333 -10.40 11.32 10.89
CA LEU A 333 -9.89 12.69 10.99
C LEU A 333 -10.45 13.44 12.21
N HIS A 334 -11.76 13.33 12.48
CA HIS A 334 -12.36 13.93 13.69
C HIS A 334 -11.75 13.38 14.98
N LEU A 335 -11.43 12.09 15.03
CA LEU A 335 -10.79 11.49 16.19
C LEU A 335 -9.33 11.93 16.30
N SER A 336 -8.61 12.08 15.19
CA SER A 336 -7.24 12.60 15.16
C SER A 336 -7.20 14.07 15.65
N GLU A 337 -8.12 14.90 15.23
CA GLU A 337 -8.25 16.28 15.71
C GLU A 337 -8.52 16.30 17.22
N ARG A 338 -9.51 15.56 17.70
CA ARG A 338 -9.81 15.45 19.15
C ARG A 338 -8.61 14.92 19.95
N PHE A 339 -7.84 14.00 19.39
CA PHE A 339 -6.61 13.50 20.03
C PHE A 339 -5.53 14.60 20.10
N ALA A 340 -5.36 15.37 19.04
CA ALA A 340 -4.38 16.46 18.98
C ALA A 340 -4.70 17.62 19.94
N ASP A 341 -5.97 17.84 20.26
CA ASP A 341 -6.43 18.90 21.18
C ASP A 341 -6.13 18.57 22.66
N ILE A 342 -5.72 17.34 22.98
CA ILE A 342 -5.43 16.94 24.35
C ILE A 342 -4.00 17.35 24.72
N ASP A 343 -3.88 18.21 25.76
CA ASP A 343 -2.58 18.49 26.38
C ASP A 343 -2.16 17.33 27.32
N PRO A 344 -1.15 16.54 26.94
CA PRO A 344 -0.70 15.41 27.76
C PRO A 344 -0.18 15.82 29.15
N THR A 345 0.30 17.06 29.28
CA THR A 345 0.86 17.53 30.56
C THR A 345 -0.21 17.79 31.62
N SER A 346 -1.46 17.99 31.18
CA SER A 346 -2.61 18.16 32.07
C SER A 346 -3.17 16.85 32.64
N LEU A 347 -2.71 15.72 32.11
CA LEU A 347 -3.23 14.39 32.44
C LEU A 347 -2.47 13.71 33.58
N THR A 348 -3.19 12.90 34.33
CA THR A 348 -2.59 11.96 35.28
C THR A 348 -1.81 10.86 34.54
N LYS A 349 -0.87 10.19 35.23
CA LYS A 349 -0.12 9.07 34.63
C LYS A 349 -1.01 7.97 34.06
N SER A 350 -2.15 7.67 34.68
CA SER A 350 -3.11 6.69 34.18
C SER A 350 -3.77 7.17 32.90
N GLN A 351 -4.16 8.43 32.82
CA GLN A 351 -4.75 9.02 31.62
C GLN A 351 -3.72 9.15 30.47
N GLN A 352 -2.46 9.41 30.79
CA GLN A 352 -1.38 9.40 29.79
C GLN A 352 -1.21 8.00 29.17
N ALA A 353 -1.26 6.94 29.98
CA ALA A 353 -1.23 5.56 29.47
C ALA A 353 -2.48 5.24 28.60
N GLU A 354 -3.66 5.76 28.99
CA GLU A 354 -4.87 5.63 28.16
C GLU A 354 -4.74 6.43 26.84
N LEU A 355 -4.13 7.61 26.87
CA LEU A 355 -3.88 8.42 25.67
C LEU A 355 -2.96 7.70 24.67
N GLU A 356 -1.97 6.94 25.16
CA GLU A 356 -1.17 6.08 24.28
C GLU A 356 -2.00 4.98 23.61
N GLN A 357 -2.99 4.41 24.32
CA GLN A 357 -3.92 3.46 23.71
C GLN A 357 -4.83 4.13 22.67
N VAL A 358 -5.30 5.36 22.92
CA VAL A 358 -6.03 6.17 21.94
C VAL A 358 -5.22 6.28 20.65
N ARG A 359 -3.93 6.65 20.77
CA ARG A 359 -3.03 6.80 19.62
C ARG A 359 -2.89 5.50 18.83
N LEU A 360 -2.70 4.37 19.50
CA LEU A 360 -2.56 3.08 18.83
C LEU A 360 -3.83 2.67 18.07
N HIS A 361 -5.00 2.81 18.70
CA HIS A 361 -6.28 2.51 18.04
C HIS A 361 -6.57 3.47 16.89
N LEU A 362 -6.28 4.76 17.06
CA LEU A 362 -6.39 5.75 15.99
C LEU A 362 -5.52 5.36 14.78
N TRP A 363 -4.27 5.03 15.00
CA TRP A 363 -3.35 4.69 13.93
C TRP A 363 -3.69 3.34 13.28
N ARG A 364 -4.13 2.32 14.03
CA ARG A 364 -4.66 1.06 13.48
C ARG A 364 -5.85 1.29 12.55
N SER A 365 -6.71 2.24 12.90
CA SER A 365 -7.85 2.60 12.06
C SER A 365 -7.48 3.19 10.70
N THR A 366 -6.22 3.57 10.49
CA THR A 366 -5.75 4.15 9.22
C THR A 366 -5.25 3.10 8.22
N CYS A 367 -5.29 1.81 8.55
CA CYS A 367 -4.86 0.73 7.63
C CYS A 367 -5.61 0.84 6.30
N ASN A 368 -4.88 0.93 5.22
CA ASN A 368 -5.42 1.37 3.92
C ASN A 368 -6.45 0.44 3.31
N CYS A 369 -6.33 -0.89 3.48
CA CYS A 369 -7.08 -1.89 2.72
C CYS A 369 -8.60 -1.73 2.80
N ALA A 370 -9.14 -1.21 3.90
CA ALA A 370 -10.59 -1.02 4.06
C ALA A 370 -11.14 0.25 3.39
N TYR A 371 -10.29 1.12 2.83
CA TYR A 371 -10.71 2.42 2.31
C TYR A 371 -10.82 2.49 0.79
N TRP A 372 -10.37 1.47 0.08
CA TRP A 372 -10.38 1.44 -1.36
C TRP A 372 -10.60 0.04 -1.91
N HIS A 373 -10.80 -0.06 -3.22
CA HIS A 373 -11.00 -1.33 -3.91
C HIS A 373 -10.28 -1.32 -5.25
N GLY A 374 -9.53 -2.37 -5.48
CA GLY A 374 -8.87 -2.66 -6.74
C GLY A 374 -9.14 -4.11 -7.14
N ILE A 375 -8.07 -4.89 -7.35
CA ILE A 375 -8.19 -6.30 -7.74
C ILE A 375 -8.53 -7.23 -6.56
N PHE A 376 -8.17 -6.84 -5.34
CA PHE A 376 -8.50 -7.59 -4.11
C PHE A 376 -9.73 -6.97 -3.44
N GLY A 377 -10.43 -7.74 -2.60
CA GLY A 377 -11.72 -7.35 -2.02
C GLY A 377 -11.76 -5.97 -1.33
N GLY A 378 -10.69 -5.62 -0.59
CA GLY A 378 -10.56 -4.27 -0.03
C GLY A 378 -11.77 -3.81 0.76
N LEU A 379 -12.30 -2.62 0.42
CA LEU A 379 -13.50 -2.03 1.01
C LEU A 379 -14.73 -2.96 0.97
N TYR A 380 -14.83 -3.86 -0.01
CA TYR A 380 -15.95 -4.80 -0.10
C TYR A 380 -15.91 -5.91 0.97
N LEU A 381 -14.78 -6.11 1.65
CA LEU A 381 -14.64 -7.11 2.70
C LEU A 381 -15.20 -6.59 4.04
N PRO A 382 -16.33 -7.12 4.52
CA PRO A 382 -17.01 -6.57 5.70
C PRO A 382 -16.17 -6.67 6.98
N HIS A 383 -15.33 -7.69 7.10
CA HIS A 383 -14.47 -7.86 8.27
C HIS A 383 -13.36 -6.79 8.34
N LEU A 384 -12.81 -6.33 7.20
CA LEU A 384 -11.83 -5.25 7.19
C LEU A 384 -12.46 -3.91 7.59
N ARG A 385 -13.64 -3.58 7.03
CA ARG A 385 -14.38 -2.37 7.45
C ARG A 385 -14.74 -2.43 8.93
N GLN A 386 -15.21 -3.61 9.41
CA GLN A 386 -15.54 -3.76 10.82
C GLN A 386 -14.32 -3.63 11.71
N ALA A 387 -13.16 -4.10 11.31
CA ALA A 387 -11.92 -3.91 12.05
C ALA A 387 -11.60 -2.40 12.20
N ILE A 388 -11.71 -1.63 11.12
CA ILE A 388 -11.55 -0.17 11.18
C ILE A 388 -12.55 0.47 12.13
N TYR A 389 -13.85 0.12 12.03
CA TYR A 389 -14.86 0.63 12.98
C TYR A 389 -14.57 0.22 14.42
N THR A 390 -14.08 -0.98 14.66
CA THR A 390 -13.67 -1.43 15.99
C THR A 390 -12.60 -0.52 16.57
N GLU A 391 -11.56 -0.23 15.82
CA GLU A 391 -10.47 0.65 16.23
C GLU A 391 -10.95 2.10 16.47
N LEU A 392 -11.76 2.64 15.56
CA LEU A 392 -12.34 3.99 15.68
C LEU A 392 -13.23 4.12 16.91
N LEU A 393 -14.09 3.12 17.19
CA LEU A 393 -15.00 3.15 18.32
C LEU A 393 -14.29 2.96 19.67
N ILE A 394 -13.23 2.16 19.72
CA ILE A 394 -12.37 2.06 20.93
C ILE A 394 -11.67 3.40 21.17
N CYS A 395 -11.08 3.98 20.13
CA CYS A 395 -10.44 5.29 20.16
C CYS A 395 -11.43 6.34 20.69
N GLU A 396 -12.64 6.44 20.11
CA GLU A 396 -13.68 7.38 20.53
C GLU A 396 -14.08 7.22 21.99
N ARG A 397 -14.29 5.97 22.44
CA ARG A 397 -14.63 5.65 23.84
C ARG A 397 -13.54 6.09 24.81
N LEU A 398 -12.29 5.85 24.48
CA LEU A 398 -11.17 6.25 25.33
C LEU A 398 -11.03 7.77 25.38
N LEU A 399 -11.19 8.47 24.25
CA LEU A 399 -11.23 9.93 24.21
C LEU A 399 -12.35 10.50 25.05
N ASP A 400 -13.57 9.97 24.95
CA ASP A 400 -14.72 10.38 25.76
C ASP A 400 -14.47 10.16 27.26
N LYS A 401 -13.76 9.09 27.63
CA LYS A 401 -13.37 8.83 29.03
C LYS A 401 -12.34 9.84 29.54
N ILE A 402 -11.29 10.13 28.75
CA ILE A 402 -10.23 11.07 29.13
C ILE A 402 -10.78 12.49 29.27
N THR A 403 -11.64 12.91 28.34
CA THR A 403 -12.26 14.26 28.34
C THR A 403 -13.43 14.40 29.31
N GLY A 404 -13.87 13.31 29.94
CA GLY A 404 -14.99 13.31 30.87
C GLY A 404 -16.36 13.52 30.20
N ALA A 405 -16.46 13.30 28.89
CA ALA A 405 -17.69 13.48 28.13
C ALA A 405 -18.75 12.44 28.54
N LYS A 406 -19.90 12.91 29.01
CA LYS A 406 -20.99 12.09 29.52
C LYS A 406 -22.37 12.62 29.12
N GLY A 407 -23.39 11.78 29.28
CA GLY A 407 -24.80 12.13 29.04
C GLY A 407 -25.18 12.15 27.56
N PHE A 408 -26.32 12.79 27.29
CA PHE A 408 -26.77 12.99 25.91
C PHE A 408 -26.00 14.14 25.27
N ARG A 409 -25.52 13.90 24.04
CA ARG A 409 -24.87 14.93 23.22
C ARG A 409 -25.45 14.83 21.80
N ALA A 410 -25.73 15.98 21.22
CA ALA A 410 -26.12 16.08 19.83
C ALA A 410 -25.37 17.26 19.22
N GLU A 411 -24.73 16.99 18.09
CA GLU A 411 -23.94 17.96 17.34
C GLU A 411 -24.48 18.00 15.91
N VAL A 412 -24.48 19.18 15.30
CA VAL A 412 -24.95 19.38 13.94
C VAL A 412 -23.86 20.11 13.16
N PHE A 413 -23.24 19.42 12.22
CA PHE A 413 -22.19 19.97 11.36
C PHE A 413 -22.01 19.06 10.14
N ASP A 414 -21.32 19.58 9.12
CA ASP A 414 -20.91 18.84 7.93
C ASP A 414 -19.84 17.81 8.31
N PHE A 415 -20.26 16.59 8.63
CA PHE A 415 -19.37 15.55 9.13
C PHE A 415 -18.57 14.89 8.01
N ASP A 416 -19.19 14.63 6.89
CA ASP A 416 -18.58 13.89 5.78
C ASP A 416 -18.00 14.81 4.69
N THR A 417 -18.07 16.12 4.92
CA THR A 417 -17.56 17.20 4.07
C THR A 417 -18.18 17.21 2.65
N ASP A 418 -19.49 16.98 2.59
CA ASP A 418 -20.28 17.07 1.36
C ASP A 418 -20.99 18.44 1.18
N GLY A 419 -20.91 19.31 2.18
CA GLY A 419 -21.54 20.65 2.21
C GLY A 419 -22.88 20.67 2.89
N GLU A 420 -23.41 19.55 3.35
CA GLU A 420 -24.65 19.43 4.09
C GLU A 420 -24.37 18.96 5.53
N ASN A 421 -25.25 19.27 6.47
CA ASN A 421 -25.02 18.92 7.88
C ASN A 421 -25.62 17.58 8.25
N GLU A 422 -24.85 16.77 8.97
CA GLU A 422 -25.33 15.60 9.71
C GLU A 422 -25.68 15.94 11.15
N ILE A 423 -26.51 15.10 11.74
CA ILE A 423 -26.82 15.11 13.16
C ILE A 423 -26.13 13.93 13.83
N ILE A 424 -25.09 14.22 14.61
CA ILE A 424 -24.34 13.21 15.36
C ILE A 424 -24.89 13.13 16.78
N ILE A 425 -25.46 11.99 17.17
CA ILE A 425 -26.07 11.78 18.47
C ILE A 425 -25.29 10.72 19.25
N LYS A 426 -24.93 11.06 20.49
CA LYS A 426 -24.23 10.17 21.42
C LYS A 426 -24.98 10.09 22.74
N TYR A 427 -25.43 8.90 23.10
CA TYR A 427 -26.09 8.65 24.37
C TYR A 427 -25.76 7.27 24.94
N GLY A 428 -25.06 7.25 26.05
CA GLY A 428 -24.62 6.02 26.67
C GLY A 428 -23.72 5.19 25.74
N ASN A 429 -24.19 4.00 25.39
CA ASN A 429 -23.49 3.08 24.48
C ASN A 429 -23.87 3.23 23.01
N LEU A 430 -24.84 4.10 22.71
CA LEU A 430 -25.34 4.27 21.35
C LEU A 430 -24.80 5.56 20.74
N HIS A 431 -24.07 5.43 19.64
CA HIS A 431 -23.71 6.53 18.76
C HIS A 431 -24.40 6.35 17.43
N THR A 432 -25.02 7.40 16.92
CA THR A 432 -25.71 7.39 15.63
C THR A 432 -25.45 8.68 14.89
N ALA A 433 -25.45 8.59 13.57
CA ALA A 433 -25.41 9.73 12.68
C ALA A 433 -26.60 9.68 11.72
N ILE A 434 -27.19 10.83 11.50
CA ILE A 434 -28.34 10.99 10.64
C ILE A 434 -28.02 12.04 9.59
N ALA A 435 -28.28 11.76 8.32
CA ALA A 435 -28.16 12.68 7.19
C ALA A 435 -29.56 13.20 6.80
N PRO A 436 -29.98 14.41 7.27
CA PRO A 436 -31.31 14.94 7.00
C PRO A 436 -31.57 15.16 5.51
N HIS A 437 -30.57 15.63 4.77
CA HIS A 437 -30.62 15.90 3.33
C HIS A 437 -30.85 14.64 2.49
N ARG A 438 -30.52 13.45 3.04
CA ARG A 438 -30.78 12.13 2.45
C ARG A 438 -32.08 11.48 2.98
N GLY A 439 -33.08 12.28 3.29
CA GLY A 439 -34.36 11.82 3.81
C GLY A 439 -34.34 11.31 5.25
N GLY A 440 -33.34 11.76 6.04
CA GLY A 440 -33.14 11.31 7.42
C GLY A 440 -32.52 9.92 7.52
N MET A 441 -31.69 9.55 6.54
CA MET A 441 -31.00 8.29 6.53
C MET A 441 -30.04 8.20 7.74
N ILE A 442 -30.04 7.04 8.40
CA ILE A 442 -29.06 6.73 9.44
C ILE A 442 -27.81 6.21 8.75
N THR A 443 -26.72 6.96 8.83
CA THR A 443 -25.44 6.63 8.19
C THR A 443 -24.52 5.80 9.08
N GLU A 444 -24.66 5.94 10.40
CA GLU A 444 -23.94 5.13 11.39
C GLU A 444 -24.87 4.79 12.55
N LEU A 445 -24.80 3.55 13.04
CA LEU A 445 -25.44 3.09 14.26
C LEU A 445 -24.48 2.17 15.01
N SER A 446 -23.77 2.74 15.99
CA SER A 446 -22.67 2.07 16.66
C SER A 446 -22.97 1.74 18.11
N LEU A 447 -22.65 0.51 18.52
CA LEU A 447 -22.62 0.05 19.90
C LEU A 447 -21.20 0.21 20.45
N VAL A 448 -20.94 1.33 21.11
CA VAL A 448 -19.58 1.75 21.48
C VAL A 448 -18.92 0.79 22.47
N ASN A 449 -19.69 0.24 23.43
CA ASN A 449 -19.17 -0.75 24.40
C ASN A 449 -18.80 -2.10 23.75
N LYS A 450 -19.35 -2.38 22.57
CA LYS A 450 -19.03 -3.56 21.76
C LYS A 450 -18.05 -3.26 20.64
N ALA A 451 -17.69 -1.99 20.45
CA ALA A 451 -16.87 -1.51 19.37
C ALA A 451 -17.37 -2.02 18.00
N PHE A 452 -18.66 -1.91 17.77
CA PHE A 452 -19.35 -2.50 16.61
C PHE A 452 -20.31 -1.52 15.96
N ASN A 453 -20.16 -1.28 14.65
CA ASN A 453 -21.15 -0.54 13.86
C ASN A 453 -22.16 -1.52 13.24
N LEU A 454 -23.43 -1.39 13.63
CA LEU A 454 -24.54 -2.22 13.14
C LEU A 454 -24.86 -1.96 11.66
N LEU A 455 -24.50 -0.78 11.15
CA LEU A 455 -24.70 -0.39 9.75
C LEU A 455 -23.41 -0.47 8.94
N ASN A 456 -22.49 -1.38 9.30
CA ASN A 456 -21.30 -1.66 8.49
C ASN A 456 -21.70 -2.39 7.18
N ASN A 457 -22.49 -1.73 6.37
CA ASN A 457 -22.90 -2.18 5.04
C ASN A 457 -22.16 -1.38 3.97
N ILE A 458 -22.17 -1.86 2.75
CA ILE A 458 -21.75 -1.13 1.56
C ILE A 458 -22.85 -1.22 0.50
N GLN A 459 -23.05 -0.15 -0.22
CA GLN A 459 -23.98 -0.12 -1.36
C GLN A 459 -23.45 -1.03 -2.47
N ARG A 460 -24.34 -1.52 -3.32
CA ARG A 460 -23.97 -2.30 -4.50
C ARG A 460 -23.59 -1.35 -5.64
N TYR A 461 -22.34 -0.94 -5.67
CA TYR A 461 -21.82 -0.07 -6.71
C TYR A 461 -21.65 -0.82 -8.03
N HIS A 462 -21.91 -0.13 -9.12
CA HIS A 462 -21.44 -0.60 -10.43
C HIS A 462 -19.92 -0.34 -10.54
N GLU A 463 -19.18 -1.37 -10.95
CA GLU A 463 -17.73 -1.30 -11.12
C GLU A 463 -17.35 -1.55 -12.60
N SER A 464 -16.31 -0.87 -13.07
CA SER A 464 -15.85 -1.01 -14.46
C SER A 464 -15.49 -2.47 -14.82
N TYR A 465 -14.97 -3.24 -13.86
CA TYR A 465 -14.62 -4.64 -14.08
C TYR A 465 -15.83 -5.59 -14.19
N HIS A 466 -17.05 -5.19 -13.79
CA HIS A 466 -18.25 -6.01 -13.94
C HIS A 466 -18.52 -6.34 -15.43
N ARG A 467 -18.17 -5.44 -16.34
CA ARG A 467 -18.21 -5.71 -17.77
C ARG A 467 -17.29 -6.87 -18.17
N LYS A 468 -16.11 -6.97 -17.58
CA LYS A 468 -15.16 -8.08 -17.82
C LYS A 468 -15.72 -9.40 -17.28
N VAL A 469 -16.37 -9.39 -16.11
CA VAL A 469 -17.05 -10.56 -15.52
C VAL A 469 -18.18 -11.05 -16.47
N ALA A 470 -19.01 -10.13 -16.96
CA ALA A 470 -20.08 -10.47 -17.92
C ALA A 470 -19.56 -11.01 -19.26
N LEU A 471 -18.33 -10.67 -19.65
CA LEU A 471 -17.70 -11.18 -20.87
C LEU A 471 -16.89 -12.47 -20.65
N ALA A 472 -16.51 -12.79 -19.41
CA ALA A 472 -15.66 -13.94 -19.08
C ALA A 472 -16.28 -15.29 -19.49
N ASP A 473 -17.62 -15.40 -19.51
CA ASP A 473 -18.33 -16.59 -20.00
C ASP A 473 -18.25 -16.77 -21.53
N LYS A 474 -17.81 -15.74 -22.28
CA LYS A 474 -17.74 -15.76 -23.75
C LYS A 474 -16.33 -16.05 -24.28
N VAL A 475 -15.33 -16.04 -23.40
CA VAL A 475 -13.93 -16.29 -23.80
C VAL A 475 -13.56 -17.74 -23.52
N GLU A 476 -13.60 -18.59 -24.54
CA GLU A 476 -12.99 -19.91 -24.51
C GLU A 476 -11.45 -19.77 -24.50
N ASN A 477 -10.84 -20.33 -23.46
CA ASN A 477 -9.44 -20.75 -23.35
C ASN A 477 -8.41 -20.02 -24.23
N SER A 478 -7.96 -18.85 -23.85
CA SER A 478 -6.65 -18.38 -24.28
C SER A 478 -5.61 -18.72 -23.22
N ASN A 479 -4.66 -19.57 -23.55
CA ASN A 479 -3.43 -19.85 -22.81
C ASN A 479 -2.50 -18.63 -22.89
N ALA A 480 -2.97 -17.47 -22.48
CA ALA A 480 -2.12 -16.28 -22.36
C ALA A 480 -1.57 -16.24 -20.95
N SER A 481 -0.26 -16.09 -20.83
CA SER A 481 0.43 -15.67 -19.62
C SER A 481 -0.08 -14.27 -19.25
N GLY A 482 -1.25 -14.24 -18.61
CA GLY A 482 -1.98 -13.03 -18.27
C GLY A 482 -1.40 -12.36 -17.04
N SER A 483 -1.73 -11.09 -16.90
CA SER A 483 -1.54 -10.34 -15.65
C SER A 483 -2.33 -11.00 -14.52
N ILE A 484 -2.08 -10.61 -13.25
CA ILE A 484 -2.92 -11.05 -12.12
C ILE A 484 -4.40 -10.77 -12.37
N HIS A 485 -4.72 -9.71 -13.12
CA HIS A 485 -6.08 -9.36 -13.53
C HIS A 485 -6.77 -10.49 -14.30
N ASP A 486 -6.06 -11.14 -15.22
CA ASP A 486 -6.59 -12.25 -16.02
C ASP A 486 -6.74 -13.53 -15.19
N LEU A 487 -5.81 -13.77 -14.24
CA LEU A 487 -5.86 -14.91 -13.33
C LEU A 487 -7.03 -14.85 -12.35
N VAL A 488 -7.37 -13.68 -11.86
CA VAL A 488 -8.53 -13.47 -10.95
C VAL A 488 -9.83 -13.62 -11.73
N LEU A 489 -9.95 -13.02 -12.92
CA LEU A 489 -11.14 -13.10 -13.77
C LEU A 489 -11.47 -14.53 -14.19
N SER A 490 -10.50 -15.41 -14.38
CA SER A 490 -10.74 -16.81 -14.75
C SER A 490 -11.53 -17.62 -13.69
N LYS A 491 -11.58 -17.15 -12.45
CA LYS A 491 -12.32 -17.79 -11.34
C LYS A 491 -13.76 -17.30 -11.22
N GLU A 492 -14.17 -16.28 -11.97
CA GLU A 492 -15.44 -15.58 -11.80
C GLU A 492 -16.52 -15.98 -12.81
N LYS A 493 -16.31 -17.12 -13.52
CA LYS A 493 -17.32 -17.65 -14.46
C LYS A 493 -18.67 -17.89 -13.78
N GLY A 494 -19.74 -17.39 -14.39
CA GLY A 494 -21.12 -17.58 -13.92
C GLY A 494 -21.53 -16.66 -12.78
N LEU A 495 -20.74 -15.64 -12.44
CA LEU A 495 -21.10 -14.63 -11.43
C LEU A 495 -21.93 -13.47 -12.02
N ASP A 496 -21.96 -13.30 -13.34
CA ASP A 496 -22.71 -12.26 -14.04
C ASP A 496 -24.20 -12.22 -13.63
N LYS A 497 -24.82 -13.38 -13.41
CA LYS A 497 -26.22 -13.50 -12.96
C LYS A 497 -26.48 -12.93 -11.56
N TYR A 498 -25.44 -12.70 -10.76
CA TYR A 498 -25.56 -12.16 -9.40
C TYR A 498 -25.28 -10.65 -9.35
N LEU A 499 -24.89 -10.04 -10.46
CA LEU A 499 -24.63 -8.60 -10.51
C LEU A 499 -25.95 -7.84 -10.33
N LYS A 500 -26.04 -7.08 -9.24
CA LYS A 500 -27.17 -6.21 -8.90
C LYS A 500 -26.60 -4.93 -8.32
N TYR A 501 -27.15 -3.80 -8.74
CA TYR A 501 -26.65 -2.48 -8.39
C TYR A 501 -27.71 -1.68 -7.66
N ASP A 502 -27.30 -0.82 -6.73
CA ASP A 502 -28.13 0.16 -6.04
C ASP A 502 -27.94 1.55 -6.66
N LYS A 503 -26.80 1.78 -7.31
CA LYS A 503 -26.45 3.02 -8.04
C LYS A 503 -25.72 2.68 -9.34
#